data_7e1f20e1f3276543c21ad2c5c0b493d3
#
_entry.id   7e1f20e1f3276543c21ad2c5c0b493d3
#
_cell.length_a   1.000
_cell.length_b   1.000
_cell.length_c   1.000
_cell.angle_alpha   90.00
_cell.angle_beta   90.00
_cell.angle_gamma   90.00
#
_symmetry.space_group_name_H-M   'P 1'
#
loop_
_entity.id
_entity.type
_entity.pdbx_description
1 polymer ?
#
loop_
_entity_poly.entity_id
_entity_poly.type
_entity_poly.pdbx_seq_one_letter_code
_entity_poly.pdbx_strand_id
1 'polypeptide(L)'
;GCFKPSFLSRLRAIVFPDYIMDYLVHMRKADYYSHLGAKGIIWGNYHRMKQRRLGIKLGFSIACDVCGYGLVIPHYGTIVVGSGNQIGNYAVLHTSTCITNGKKVIGDGLYVSVGAKLTTVEQLGNNVMIAANSVVTKSCKEDNVLLVGVPATIKKRQDAWYINNEKYANNIKQIEQLINKHV
;
A
#
# COMPACT_ATOMS: atom_id res chain seq x y z
N GLY A 1 5.29 25.36 -0.20
CA GLY A 1 5.52 25.79 1.19
C GLY A 1 5.30 24.64 2.14
N CYS A 2 6.36 24.20 2.86
CA CYS A 2 6.24 23.24 3.94
C CYS A 2 5.28 23.78 4.99
N PHE A 3 4.15 23.12 5.19
CA PHE A 3 3.24 23.38 6.30
C PHE A 3 4.00 23.07 7.59
N LYS A 4 4.46 24.09 8.30
CA LYS A 4 4.99 23.90 9.67
C LYS A 4 3.80 23.56 10.57
N PRO A 5 3.75 22.36 11.16
CA PRO A 5 2.63 22.01 12.05
C PRO A 5 2.59 23.00 13.23
N SER A 6 1.39 23.48 13.58
CA SER A 6 1.19 24.35 14.73
C SER A 6 1.59 23.65 16.04
N PHE A 7 1.88 24.42 17.09
CA PHE A 7 2.21 23.84 18.42
C PHE A 7 1.11 22.88 18.91
N LEU A 8 -0.16 23.26 18.73
CA LEU A 8 -1.31 22.43 19.09
C LEU A 8 -1.38 21.12 18.29
N SER A 9 -1.02 21.15 16.98
CA SER A 9 -0.99 19.94 16.17
C SER A 9 0.13 18.98 16.58
N ARG A 10 1.28 19.51 17.04
CA ARG A 10 2.38 18.70 17.60
C ARG A 10 1.98 18.06 18.93
N LEU A 11 1.34 18.82 19.82
CA LEU A 11 0.83 18.30 21.10
C LEU A 11 -0.21 17.21 20.88
N ARG A 12 -1.14 17.41 19.93
CA ARG A 12 -2.14 16.42 19.54
C ARG A 12 -1.50 15.14 18.99
N ALA A 13 -0.43 15.24 18.18
CA ALA A 13 0.28 14.09 17.65
C ALA A 13 1.01 13.27 18.73
N ILE A 14 1.44 13.92 19.84
CA ILE A 14 2.02 13.23 21.00
C ILE A 14 0.94 12.47 21.77
N VAL A 15 -0.22 13.09 21.99
CA VAL A 15 -1.32 12.50 22.78
C VAL A 15 -2.08 11.44 21.99
N PHE A 16 -2.25 11.66 20.68
CA PHE A 16 -2.96 10.76 19.74
C PHE A 16 -2.06 10.44 18.53
N PRO A 17 -1.04 9.57 18.70
CA PRO A 17 -0.14 9.22 17.61
C PRO A 17 -0.84 8.43 16.52
N ASP A 18 -0.65 8.82 15.27
CA ASP A 18 -1.07 8.06 14.11
C ASP A 18 -0.02 6.99 13.77
N TYR A 19 -0.13 5.85 14.43
CA TYR A 19 0.82 4.74 14.24
C TYR A 19 0.84 4.18 12.82
N ILE A 20 -0.28 4.27 12.07
CA ILE A 20 -0.33 3.82 10.67
C ILE A 20 0.51 4.76 9.81
N MET A 21 0.35 6.07 9.98
CA MET A 21 1.16 7.06 9.28
C MET A 21 2.65 6.93 9.64
N ASP A 22 2.98 6.76 10.91
CA ASP A 22 4.36 6.54 11.35
C ASP A 22 4.96 5.29 10.71
N TYR A 23 4.19 4.20 10.63
CA TYR A 23 4.59 2.97 9.95
C TYR A 23 4.92 3.23 8.48
N LEU A 24 4.02 3.90 7.75
CA LEU A 24 4.19 4.21 6.33
C LEU A 24 5.40 5.12 6.08
N VAL A 25 5.61 6.14 6.94
CA VAL A 25 6.78 7.02 6.86
C VAL A 25 8.08 6.24 7.05
N HIS A 26 8.13 5.34 8.05
CA HIS A 26 9.32 4.53 8.29
C HIS A 26 9.55 3.51 7.17
N MET A 27 8.50 2.92 6.61
CA MET A 27 8.58 2.04 5.45
C MET A 27 9.22 2.77 4.27
N ARG A 28 8.69 3.95 3.88
CA ARG A 28 9.23 4.72 2.75
C ARG A 28 10.68 5.18 2.96
N LYS A 29 11.04 5.55 4.17
CA LYS A 29 12.43 5.89 4.48
C LYS A 29 13.33 4.66 4.42
N ALA A 30 12.87 3.50 4.88
CA ALA A 30 13.63 2.25 4.76
C ALA A 30 13.87 1.89 3.28
N ASP A 31 12.83 1.99 2.45
CA ASP A 31 12.93 1.75 1.01
C ASP A 31 13.94 2.73 0.37
N TYR A 32 13.79 4.04 0.60
CA TYR A 32 14.70 5.06 0.08
C TYR A 32 16.17 4.79 0.45
N TYR A 33 16.46 4.56 1.72
CA TYR A 33 17.83 4.34 2.16
C TYR A 33 18.40 3.00 1.65
N SER A 34 17.57 2.00 1.35
CA SER A 34 18.04 0.74 0.77
C SER A 34 18.65 0.92 -0.63
N HIS A 35 18.20 1.92 -1.38
CA HIS A 35 18.72 2.24 -2.71
C HIS A 35 20.00 3.11 -2.70
N LEU A 36 20.42 3.62 -1.54
CA LEU A 36 21.65 4.44 -1.43
C LEU A 36 22.94 3.60 -1.19
N GLY A 37 22.84 2.27 -1.28
CA GLY A 37 23.98 1.38 -1.06
C GLY A 37 24.61 1.57 0.33
N ALA A 38 25.95 1.56 0.40
CA ALA A 38 26.67 1.65 1.68
C ALA A 38 26.30 2.90 2.52
N LYS A 39 26.02 4.03 1.87
CA LYS A 39 25.69 5.30 2.54
C LYS A 39 24.33 5.23 3.26
N GLY A 40 23.44 4.34 2.82
CA GLY A 40 22.09 4.18 3.39
C GLY A 40 21.97 3.12 4.49
N ILE A 41 23.00 2.28 4.73
CA ILE A 41 22.88 1.09 5.58
C ILE A 41 22.39 1.43 6.99
N ILE A 42 23.01 2.41 7.66
CA ILE A 42 22.71 2.74 9.06
C ILE A 42 21.28 3.26 9.19
N TRP A 43 20.92 4.23 8.37
CA TRP A 43 19.58 4.83 8.39
C TRP A 43 18.51 3.88 7.86
N GLY A 44 18.81 3.10 6.85
CA GLY A 44 17.91 2.05 6.35
C GLY A 44 17.57 1.02 7.42
N ASN A 45 18.59 0.51 8.14
CA ASN A 45 18.38 -0.44 9.24
C ASN A 45 17.62 0.18 10.41
N TYR A 46 17.91 1.44 10.77
CA TYR A 46 17.14 2.16 11.77
C TYR A 46 15.66 2.24 11.43
N HIS A 47 15.33 2.64 10.18
CA HIS A 47 13.94 2.76 9.75
C HIS A 47 13.25 1.41 9.61
N ARG A 48 13.94 0.36 9.15
CA ARG A 48 13.42 -1.03 9.13
C ARG A 48 13.09 -1.52 10.54
N MET A 49 13.96 -1.26 11.51
CA MET A 49 13.69 -1.63 12.91
C MET A 49 12.44 -0.92 13.45
N LYS A 50 12.28 0.38 13.17
CA LYS A 50 11.10 1.15 13.59
C LYS A 50 9.84 0.64 12.88
N GLN A 51 9.89 0.43 11.57
CA GLN A 51 8.81 -0.17 10.79
C GLN A 51 8.39 -1.52 11.37
N ARG A 52 9.35 -2.41 11.64
CA ARG A 52 9.08 -3.74 12.19
C ARG A 52 8.38 -3.66 13.55
N ARG A 53 8.84 -2.80 14.46
CA ARG A 53 8.23 -2.61 15.79
C ARG A 53 6.79 -2.11 15.68
N LEU A 54 6.54 -1.14 14.81
CA LEU A 54 5.21 -0.61 14.55
C LEU A 54 4.34 -1.67 13.86
N GLY A 55 4.90 -2.43 12.91
CA GLY A 55 4.22 -3.52 12.23
C GLY A 55 3.71 -4.58 13.20
N ILE A 56 4.53 -5.02 14.16
CA ILE A 56 4.11 -5.96 15.21
C ILE A 56 2.95 -5.38 16.03
N LYS A 57 3.02 -4.09 16.38
CA LYS A 57 1.96 -3.40 17.15
C LYS A 57 0.66 -3.28 16.37
N LEU A 58 0.73 -3.04 15.05
CA LEU A 58 -0.42 -2.82 14.17
C LEU A 58 -0.96 -4.11 13.54
N GLY A 59 -0.22 -5.21 13.59
CA GLY A 59 -0.53 -6.45 12.89
C GLY A 59 -0.07 -6.46 11.43
N PHE A 60 0.89 -5.60 11.03
CA PHE A 60 1.36 -5.50 9.65
C PHE A 60 2.67 -6.29 9.45
N SER A 61 2.69 -7.08 8.39
CA SER A 61 3.89 -7.75 7.87
C SER A 61 4.00 -7.46 6.38
N ILE A 62 4.48 -6.26 6.05
CA ILE A 62 4.68 -5.80 4.68
C ILE A 62 6.19 -5.76 4.42
N ALA A 63 6.64 -6.51 3.41
CA ALA A 63 8.03 -6.51 2.99
C ALA A 63 8.43 -5.12 2.46
N CYS A 64 9.72 -4.79 2.59
CA CYS A 64 10.26 -3.55 2.04
C CYS A 64 10.24 -3.60 0.50
N ASP A 65 10.13 -2.44 -0.12
CA ASP A 65 10.27 -2.22 -1.57
C ASP A 65 9.29 -3.04 -2.43
N VAL A 66 8.09 -3.31 -1.89
CA VAL A 66 7.06 -4.08 -2.61
C VAL A 66 5.87 -3.25 -3.06
N CYS A 67 5.64 -2.08 -2.47
CA CYS A 67 4.49 -1.22 -2.78
C CYS A 67 4.94 0.12 -3.34
N GLY A 68 4.36 0.53 -4.46
CA GLY A 68 4.49 1.87 -5.02
C GLY A 68 4.01 2.97 -4.07
N TYR A 69 4.12 4.23 -4.46
CA TYR A 69 3.70 5.37 -3.64
C TYR A 69 2.17 5.44 -3.49
N GLY A 70 1.69 6.26 -2.55
CA GLY A 70 0.25 6.44 -2.32
C GLY A 70 -0.45 5.22 -1.69
N LEU A 71 0.29 4.29 -1.04
CA LEU A 71 -0.31 3.19 -0.31
C LEU A 71 -1.22 3.70 0.80
N VAL A 72 -2.45 3.18 0.84
CA VAL A 72 -3.47 3.50 1.85
C VAL A 72 -3.77 2.27 2.69
N ILE A 73 -3.66 2.40 4.00
CA ILE A 73 -4.07 1.38 4.98
C ILE A 73 -5.08 2.04 5.92
N PRO A 74 -6.40 1.79 5.74
CA PRO A 74 -7.43 2.49 6.49
C PRO A 74 -7.50 2.12 7.98
N HIS A 75 -7.16 0.88 8.31
CA HIS A 75 -7.33 0.32 9.67
C HIS A 75 -6.16 -0.57 10.06
N TYR A 76 -5.86 -0.66 11.36
CA TYR A 76 -4.94 -1.64 11.91
C TYR A 76 -5.58 -3.05 11.93
N GLY A 77 -4.74 -4.07 11.98
CA GLY A 77 -5.13 -5.48 11.95
C GLY A 77 -4.21 -6.29 11.05
N THR A 78 -4.44 -7.58 10.88
CA THR A 78 -3.55 -8.44 10.13
C THR A 78 -3.50 -8.06 8.66
N ILE A 79 -2.34 -7.60 8.19
CA ILE A 79 -2.04 -7.33 6.77
C ILE A 79 -0.70 -7.95 6.45
N VAL A 80 -0.68 -8.90 5.51
CA VAL A 80 0.54 -9.60 5.09
C VAL A 80 0.80 -9.33 3.61
N VAL A 81 1.96 -8.78 3.30
CA VAL A 81 2.46 -8.63 1.92
C VAL A 81 3.86 -9.21 1.84
N GLY A 82 3.98 -10.32 1.14
CA GLY A 82 5.22 -11.06 1.01
C GLY A 82 6.25 -10.38 0.13
N SER A 83 7.50 -10.78 0.30
CA SER A 83 8.64 -10.27 -0.48
C SER A 83 8.58 -10.71 -1.94
N GLY A 84 9.32 -9.98 -2.78
CA GLY A 84 9.47 -10.25 -4.21
C GLY A 84 8.29 -9.82 -5.08
N ASN A 85 7.21 -9.32 -4.49
CA ASN A 85 6.09 -8.75 -5.24
C ASN A 85 6.41 -7.32 -5.68
N GLN A 86 5.79 -6.90 -6.78
CA GLN A 86 5.78 -5.52 -7.28
C GLN A 86 4.33 -5.08 -7.36
N ILE A 87 3.92 -4.22 -6.46
CA ILE A 87 2.58 -3.63 -6.39
C ILE A 87 2.70 -2.17 -6.79
N GLY A 88 1.93 -1.76 -7.78
CA GLY A 88 1.93 -0.40 -8.30
C GLY A 88 1.52 0.66 -7.28
N ASN A 89 1.29 1.85 -7.77
CA ASN A 89 0.95 3.02 -6.96
C ASN A 89 -0.51 2.99 -6.49
N TYR A 90 -0.84 3.75 -5.45
CA TYR A 90 -2.21 3.96 -4.97
C TYR A 90 -2.94 2.69 -4.54
N ALA A 91 -2.22 1.69 -4.07
CA ALA A 91 -2.84 0.49 -3.52
C ALA A 91 -3.58 0.77 -2.21
N VAL A 92 -4.71 0.08 -2.00
CA VAL A 92 -5.47 0.07 -0.73
C VAL A 92 -5.46 -1.33 -0.17
N LEU A 93 -5.02 -1.48 1.08
CA LEU A 93 -4.99 -2.76 1.78
C LEU A 93 -5.85 -2.68 3.04
N HIS A 94 -6.95 -3.41 3.05
CA HIS A 94 -7.80 -3.56 4.24
C HIS A 94 -7.29 -4.68 5.15
N THR A 95 -7.90 -4.77 6.34
CA THR A 95 -7.55 -5.76 7.36
C THR A 95 -7.80 -7.19 6.90
N SER A 96 -7.08 -8.13 7.50
CA SER A 96 -7.17 -9.58 7.22
C SER A 96 -6.80 -9.97 5.78
N THR A 97 -6.03 -9.11 5.09
CA THR A 97 -5.58 -9.37 3.72
C THR A 97 -4.23 -10.07 3.70
N CYS A 98 -4.03 -10.91 2.69
CA CYS A 98 -2.77 -11.61 2.49
C CYS A 98 -2.40 -11.64 1.01
N ILE A 99 -1.24 -11.09 0.67
CA ILE A 99 -0.56 -11.25 -0.62
C ILE A 99 0.66 -12.12 -0.35
N THR A 100 0.63 -13.37 -0.79
CA THR A 100 1.71 -14.34 -0.51
C THR A 100 3.02 -13.93 -1.19
N ASN A 101 4.14 -14.46 -0.70
CA ASN A 101 5.44 -14.28 -1.35
C ASN A 101 5.38 -14.71 -2.82
N GLY A 102 6.20 -14.09 -3.66
CA GLY A 102 6.29 -14.45 -5.08
C GLY A 102 6.89 -13.33 -5.91
N LYS A 103 6.71 -13.45 -7.21
CA LYS A 103 7.12 -12.43 -8.19
C LYS A 103 5.88 -11.84 -8.88
N LYS A 104 4.87 -11.50 -8.08
CA LYS A 104 3.63 -10.92 -8.59
C LYS A 104 3.89 -9.52 -9.11
N VAL A 105 3.39 -9.24 -10.31
CA VAL A 105 3.39 -7.91 -10.92
C VAL A 105 1.94 -7.41 -10.92
N ILE A 106 1.66 -6.40 -10.12
CA ILE A 106 0.32 -5.86 -9.91
C ILE A 106 0.34 -4.38 -10.31
N GLY A 107 -0.60 -3.99 -11.16
CA GLY A 107 -0.71 -2.61 -11.66
C GLY A 107 -1.10 -1.59 -10.59
N ASP A 108 -1.28 -0.35 -11.00
CA ASP A 108 -1.67 0.76 -10.15
C ASP A 108 -3.12 0.65 -9.69
N GLY A 109 -3.46 1.28 -8.58
CA GLY A 109 -4.84 1.39 -8.09
C GLY A 109 -5.44 0.09 -7.55
N LEU A 110 -4.62 -0.89 -7.16
CA LEU A 110 -5.11 -2.13 -6.53
C LEU A 110 -5.95 -1.81 -5.29
N TYR A 111 -7.13 -2.40 -5.18
CA TYR A 111 -7.97 -2.32 -3.97
C TYR A 111 -8.25 -3.71 -3.41
N VAL A 112 -7.67 -4.02 -2.26
CA VAL A 112 -7.85 -5.31 -1.58
C VAL A 112 -8.80 -5.14 -0.40
N SER A 113 -10.02 -5.64 -0.54
CA SER A 113 -11.04 -5.53 0.50
C SER A 113 -10.77 -6.49 1.66
N VAL A 114 -11.52 -6.33 2.76
CA VAL A 114 -11.35 -7.10 4.00
C VAL A 114 -11.33 -8.61 3.74
N GLY A 115 -10.35 -9.29 4.30
CA GLY A 115 -10.23 -10.75 4.24
C GLY A 115 -9.81 -11.32 2.89
N ALA A 116 -9.61 -10.51 1.86
CA ALA A 116 -9.21 -11.00 0.55
C ALA A 116 -7.76 -11.51 0.51
N LYS A 117 -7.50 -12.52 -0.32
CA LYS A 117 -6.19 -13.17 -0.43
C LYS A 117 -5.77 -13.31 -1.89
N LEU A 118 -4.48 -13.03 -2.15
CA LEU A 118 -3.83 -13.27 -3.44
C LEU A 118 -2.75 -14.35 -3.23
N THR A 119 -2.93 -15.49 -3.86
CA THR A 119 -2.05 -16.64 -3.63
C THR A 119 -1.14 -16.93 -4.82
N THR A 120 -1.59 -17.69 -5.80
CA THR A 120 -0.81 -18.16 -6.96
C THR A 120 -0.85 -17.20 -8.16
N VAL A 121 -1.38 -16.00 -7.98
CA VAL A 121 -1.41 -14.93 -8.99
C VAL A 121 0.01 -14.53 -9.39
N GLU A 122 0.23 -14.33 -10.67
CA GLU A 122 1.49 -13.78 -11.20
C GLU A 122 1.31 -12.34 -11.67
N GLN A 123 0.15 -11.99 -12.25
CA GLN A 123 -0.09 -10.66 -12.80
C GLN A 123 -1.54 -10.20 -12.58
N LEU A 124 -1.70 -8.92 -12.19
CA LEU A 124 -2.98 -8.20 -12.22
C LEU A 124 -2.80 -6.88 -12.96
N GLY A 125 -3.85 -6.47 -13.69
CA GLY A 125 -3.93 -5.18 -14.37
C GLY A 125 -4.05 -4.00 -13.42
N ASN A 126 -4.33 -2.81 -13.97
CA ASN A 126 -4.54 -1.59 -13.20
C ASN A 126 -5.99 -1.52 -12.68
N ASN A 127 -6.17 -0.82 -11.55
CA ASN A 127 -7.47 -0.56 -10.94
C ASN A 127 -8.29 -1.84 -10.69
N VAL A 128 -7.60 -2.93 -10.35
CA VAL A 128 -8.26 -4.18 -9.98
C VAL A 128 -8.76 -4.06 -8.54
N MET A 129 -10.06 -4.26 -8.36
CA MET A 129 -10.70 -4.33 -7.05
C MET A 129 -10.99 -5.79 -6.71
N ILE A 130 -10.66 -6.21 -5.49
CA ILE A 130 -10.90 -7.55 -4.98
C ILE A 130 -11.92 -7.46 -3.85
N ALA A 131 -13.05 -8.11 -4.03
CA ALA A 131 -14.14 -8.10 -3.07
C ALA A 131 -13.76 -8.78 -1.75
N ALA A 132 -14.48 -8.45 -0.68
CA ALA A 132 -14.24 -9.03 0.64
C ALA A 132 -14.28 -10.57 0.61
N ASN A 133 -13.35 -11.18 1.35
CA ASN A 133 -13.20 -12.64 1.47
C ASN A 133 -12.98 -13.39 0.15
N SER A 134 -12.62 -12.71 -0.91
CA SER A 134 -12.30 -13.34 -2.19
C SER A 134 -10.86 -13.89 -2.20
N VAL A 135 -10.64 -14.98 -2.93
CA VAL A 135 -9.33 -15.62 -3.09
C VAL A 135 -8.93 -15.62 -4.56
N VAL A 136 -7.95 -14.80 -4.91
CA VAL A 136 -7.43 -14.69 -6.28
C VAL A 136 -6.31 -15.70 -6.46
N THR A 137 -6.54 -16.68 -7.35
CA THR A 137 -5.60 -17.76 -7.64
C THR A 137 -5.07 -17.74 -9.07
N LYS A 138 -5.68 -16.94 -9.96
CA LYS A 138 -5.32 -16.83 -11.37
C LYS A 138 -5.01 -15.38 -11.72
N SER A 139 -4.08 -15.19 -12.65
CA SER A 139 -3.77 -13.87 -13.21
C SER A 139 -4.96 -13.28 -13.96
N CYS A 140 -5.11 -11.95 -13.83
CA CYS A 140 -6.11 -11.16 -14.54
C CYS A 140 -5.43 -9.90 -15.08
N LYS A 141 -5.16 -9.86 -16.37
CA LYS A 141 -4.48 -8.73 -17.03
C LYS A 141 -5.42 -7.59 -17.38
N GLU A 142 -6.72 -7.79 -17.18
CA GLU A 142 -7.72 -6.78 -17.49
C GLU A 142 -7.68 -5.66 -16.44
N ASP A 143 -7.76 -4.43 -16.94
CA ASP A 143 -7.86 -3.22 -16.12
C ASP A 143 -9.32 -2.93 -15.74
N ASN A 144 -9.52 -2.18 -14.66
CA ASN A 144 -10.82 -1.65 -14.23
C ASN A 144 -11.87 -2.77 -14.03
N VAL A 145 -11.52 -3.79 -13.25
CA VAL A 145 -12.40 -4.93 -12.97
C VAL A 145 -12.57 -5.20 -11.48
N LEU A 146 -13.73 -5.72 -11.11
CA LEU A 146 -14.04 -6.26 -9.79
C LEU A 146 -13.94 -7.80 -9.84
N LEU A 147 -13.04 -8.36 -9.02
CA LEU A 147 -12.87 -9.78 -8.80
C LEU A 147 -13.63 -10.22 -7.56
N VAL A 148 -14.44 -11.28 -7.67
CA VAL A 148 -15.30 -11.78 -6.59
C VAL A 148 -15.27 -13.30 -6.54
N GLY A 149 -15.24 -13.87 -5.34
CA GLY A 149 -15.44 -15.30 -5.09
C GLY A 149 -14.20 -16.08 -4.71
N VAL A 150 -14.36 -17.41 -4.56
CA VAL A 150 -13.32 -18.39 -4.20
C VAL A 150 -13.49 -19.62 -5.09
N PRO A 151 -12.68 -19.78 -6.17
CA PRO A 151 -11.71 -18.83 -6.70
C PRO A 151 -12.37 -17.56 -7.26
N ALA A 152 -11.66 -16.42 -7.20
CA ALA A 152 -12.19 -15.14 -7.67
C ALA A 152 -12.21 -15.08 -9.20
N THR A 153 -13.30 -14.54 -9.73
CA THR A 153 -13.53 -14.30 -11.16
C THR A 153 -14.01 -12.88 -11.39
N ILE A 154 -13.91 -12.39 -12.63
CA ILE A 154 -14.40 -11.06 -13.00
C ILE A 154 -15.92 -11.02 -12.85
N LYS A 155 -16.43 -10.14 -11.99
CA LYS A 155 -17.87 -9.94 -11.79
C LYS A 155 -18.42 -8.83 -12.67
N LYS A 156 -17.66 -7.73 -12.82
CA LYS A 156 -18.06 -6.56 -13.61
C LYS A 156 -16.88 -5.64 -13.87
N ARG A 157 -17.06 -4.69 -14.79
CA ARG A 157 -16.19 -3.52 -14.91
C ARG A 157 -16.38 -2.61 -13.71
N GLN A 158 -15.28 -2.04 -13.22
CA GLN A 158 -15.29 -1.19 -12.02
C GLN A 158 -14.20 -0.13 -12.16
N ASP A 159 -14.60 1.13 -12.09
CA ASP A 159 -13.65 2.27 -12.11
C ASP A 159 -12.69 2.22 -10.92
N ALA A 160 -11.56 2.93 -11.05
CA ALA A 160 -10.59 3.04 -9.97
C ALA A 160 -11.25 3.52 -8.67
N TRP A 161 -10.86 2.93 -7.54
CA TRP A 161 -11.47 3.14 -6.23
C TRP A 161 -11.51 4.61 -5.78
N TYR A 162 -10.59 5.43 -6.27
CA TYR A 162 -10.46 6.83 -5.89
C TYR A 162 -11.29 7.80 -6.72
N ILE A 163 -11.82 7.39 -7.89
CA ILE A 163 -12.54 8.30 -8.81
C ILE A 163 -13.77 8.92 -8.14
N ASN A 164 -14.52 8.12 -7.40
CA ASN A 164 -15.75 8.56 -6.73
C ASN A 164 -15.50 9.20 -5.36
N ASN A 165 -14.25 9.50 -5.00
CA ASN A 165 -13.90 10.16 -3.76
C ASN A 165 -13.03 11.40 -4.06
N GLU A 166 -13.65 12.57 -4.09
CA GLU A 166 -12.98 13.84 -4.44
C GLU A 166 -11.70 14.09 -3.66
N LYS A 167 -11.66 13.76 -2.37
CA LYS A 167 -10.48 13.96 -1.53
C LYS A 167 -9.30 13.13 -2.05
N TYR A 168 -9.52 11.84 -2.33
CA TYR A 168 -8.46 10.98 -2.84
C TYR A 168 -8.08 11.34 -4.27
N ALA A 169 -9.06 11.62 -5.13
CA ALA A 169 -8.81 12.04 -6.51
C ALA A 169 -7.96 13.32 -6.58
N ASN A 170 -8.26 14.34 -5.74
CA ASN A 170 -7.49 15.57 -5.66
C ASN A 170 -6.08 15.34 -5.11
N ASN A 171 -5.92 14.50 -4.08
CA ASN A 171 -4.61 14.16 -3.53
C ASN A 171 -3.74 13.47 -4.59
N ILE A 172 -4.30 12.52 -5.34
CA ILE A 172 -3.60 11.81 -6.42
C ILE A 172 -3.14 12.79 -7.50
N LYS A 173 -4.02 13.70 -7.96
CA LYS A 173 -3.64 14.75 -8.91
C LYS A 173 -2.47 15.59 -8.42
N GLN A 174 -2.47 15.98 -7.15
CA GLN A 174 -1.38 16.76 -6.56
C GLN A 174 -0.06 15.97 -6.53
N ILE A 175 -0.12 14.69 -6.18
CA ILE A 175 1.06 13.81 -6.15
C ILE A 175 1.64 13.66 -7.56
N GLU A 176 0.80 13.39 -8.57
CA GLU A 176 1.23 13.28 -9.97
C GLU A 176 1.87 14.59 -10.48
N GLN A 177 1.30 15.74 -10.14
CA GLN A 177 1.88 17.03 -10.49
C GLN A 177 3.25 17.26 -9.84
N LEU A 178 3.46 16.79 -8.61
CA LEU A 178 4.75 16.90 -7.93
C LEU A 178 5.79 15.98 -8.57
N ILE A 179 5.40 14.75 -8.91
CA ILE A 179 6.30 13.79 -9.58
C ILE A 179 6.74 14.33 -10.93
N ASN A 180 5.81 14.81 -11.76
CA ASN A 180 6.09 15.34 -13.10
C ASN A 180 6.94 16.62 -13.10
N LYS A 181 7.04 17.33 -11.95
CA LYS A 181 7.93 18.50 -11.80
C LYS A 181 9.37 18.12 -11.47
N HIS A 182 9.63 16.88 -11.06
CA HIS A 182 10.93 16.43 -10.60
C HIS A 182 11.53 15.34 -11.50
N VAL A 183 10.83 14.95 -12.56
CA VAL A 183 11.33 14.14 -13.69
C VAL A 183 11.69 15.07 -14.85
#